data_2cea93e257f5a06df65963f3e61e5523
#
_entry.id   2cea93e257f5a06df65963f3e61e5523
#
_cell.length_a   1.000
_cell.length_b   1.000
_cell.length_c   1.000
_cell.angle_alpha   90.00
_cell.angle_beta   90.00
_cell.angle_gamma   90.00
#
_symmetry.space_group_name_H-M   'P 1'
#
loop_
_entity.id
_entity.type
_entity.pdbx_description
1 polymer ?
#
loop_
_entity_poly.entity_id
_entity_poly.type
_entity_poly.pdbx_seq_one_letter_code
_entity_poly.pdbx_strand_id
1 'polypeptide(L)'
;GRILLGNLDIHSKNLYKNLTGCKKAVLLGATLGPKVDLLLRKYSIGDMARVVTLQACAAAMLEEYLDEWQTALEADMKKEGYYIRPRFSPGYGDFDIAHQDMILRMLDTAKKIGLTLTGGNMLTPSKSVTAVIGLSETETSCHIKGCEVCQKKDCAYRRS
;
A
#
# COMPACT_ATOMS: atom_id res chain seq x y z
N GLY A 1 -11.67 9.72 -12.75
CA GLY A 1 -12.62 8.87 -12.07
C GLY A 1 -12.86 9.31 -10.64
N ARG A 2 -14.13 9.33 -10.28
CA ARG A 2 -14.55 9.54 -8.89
C ARG A 2 -14.89 8.18 -8.29
N ILE A 3 -14.40 7.92 -7.08
CA ILE A 3 -14.56 6.66 -6.35
C ILE A 3 -15.08 6.99 -4.97
N LEU A 4 -16.15 6.32 -4.55
CA LEU A 4 -16.70 6.44 -3.20
C LEU A 4 -16.48 5.10 -2.47
N LEU A 5 -15.67 5.13 -1.42
CA LEU A 5 -15.41 3.99 -0.53
C LEU A 5 -15.79 4.37 0.90
N GLY A 6 -17.03 4.08 1.30
CA GLY A 6 -17.57 4.57 2.56
C GLY A 6 -17.52 6.10 2.62
N ASN A 7 -16.74 6.64 3.55
CA ASN A 7 -16.56 8.11 3.71
C ASN A 7 -15.42 8.70 2.86
N LEU A 8 -14.72 7.86 2.08
CA LEU A 8 -13.66 8.29 1.18
C LEU A 8 -14.23 8.70 -0.17
N ASP A 9 -14.03 9.97 -0.54
CA ASP A 9 -14.31 10.50 -1.87
C ASP A 9 -12.98 10.78 -2.56
N ILE A 10 -12.66 9.96 -3.55
CA ILE A 10 -11.34 9.94 -4.20
C ILE A 10 -11.49 10.32 -5.66
N HIS A 11 -10.68 11.27 -6.09
CA HIS A 11 -10.51 11.65 -7.49
C HIS A 11 -9.18 11.14 -8.02
N SER A 12 -9.18 9.95 -8.63
CA SER A 12 -7.99 9.33 -9.24
C SER A 12 -8.40 8.53 -10.47
N LYS A 13 -7.76 8.81 -11.60
CA LYS A 13 -7.97 8.04 -12.84
C LYS A 13 -7.32 6.66 -12.75
N ASN A 14 -6.14 6.58 -12.13
CA ASN A 14 -5.39 5.34 -12.02
C ASN A 14 -6.05 4.36 -11.06
N LEU A 15 -6.48 4.84 -9.88
CA LEU A 15 -7.23 4.00 -8.94
C LEU A 15 -8.59 3.60 -9.51
N TYR A 16 -9.29 4.54 -10.18
CA TYR A 16 -10.56 4.22 -10.85
C TYR A 16 -10.40 3.10 -11.87
N LYS A 17 -9.34 3.15 -12.70
CA LYS A 17 -9.03 2.09 -13.65
C LYS A 17 -8.74 0.75 -12.96
N ASN A 18 -7.98 0.79 -11.85
CA ASN A 18 -7.69 -0.40 -11.03
C ASN A 18 -8.97 -1.03 -10.46
N LEU A 19 -9.90 -0.21 -9.97
CA LEU A 19 -11.14 -0.65 -9.34
C LEU A 19 -12.31 -0.84 -10.32
N THR A 20 -12.10 -0.65 -11.62
CA THR A 20 -13.17 -0.85 -12.63
C THR A 20 -13.70 -2.28 -12.57
N GLY A 21 -15.03 -2.41 -12.45
CA GLY A 21 -15.70 -3.71 -12.31
C GLY A 21 -15.65 -4.32 -10.91
N CYS A 22 -15.02 -3.65 -9.93
CA CYS A 22 -15.05 -4.09 -8.54
C CYS A 22 -16.34 -3.63 -7.86
N LYS A 23 -16.95 -4.51 -7.06
CA LYS A 23 -18.15 -4.21 -6.25
C LYS A 23 -17.83 -3.96 -4.79
N LYS A 24 -16.68 -4.45 -4.32
CA LYS A 24 -16.19 -4.29 -2.96
C LYS A 24 -14.73 -3.87 -2.99
N ALA A 25 -14.24 -3.33 -1.90
CA ALA A 25 -12.83 -3.04 -1.70
C ALA A 25 -12.41 -3.38 -0.28
N VAL A 26 -11.18 -3.82 -0.13
CA VAL A 26 -10.50 -4.02 1.15
C VAL A 26 -9.57 -2.84 1.37
N LEU A 27 -9.62 -2.24 2.56
CA LEU A 27 -8.63 -1.27 3.01
C LEU A 27 -7.59 -2.00 3.86
N LEU A 28 -6.33 -1.74 3.58
CA LEU A 28 -5.19 -2.34 4.24
C LEU A 28 -4.36 -1.28 4.96
N GLY A 29 -3.93 -1.58 6.18
CA GLY A 29 -2.87 -0.87 6.90
C GLY A 29 -1.95 -1.87 7.56
N ALA A 30 -0.64 -1.76 7.32
CA ALA A 30 0.37 -2.64 7.90
C ALA A 30 1.59 -1.84 8.36
N THR A 31 2.29 -2.35 9.38
CA THR A 31 3.50 -1.74 9.92
C THR A 31 4.42 -2.80 10.50
N LEU A 32 5.74 -2.61 10.36
CA LEU A 32 6.75 -3.39 11.10
C LEU A 32 6.94 -2.90 12.54
N GLY A 33 6.22 -1.83 12.91
CA GLY A 33 6.29 -1.26 14.24
C GLY A 33 7.52 -0.37 14.49
N PRO A 34 7.60 0.26 15.68
CA PRO A 34 8.61 1.29 15.98
C PRO A 34 10.02 0.74 16.19
N LYS A 35 10.19 -0.58 16.39
CA LYS A 35 11.51 -1.17 16.64
C LYS A 35 12.49 -0.95 15.49
N VAL A 36 12.01 -0.95 14.25
CA VAL A 36 12.84 -0.68 13.07
C VAL A 36 13.35 0.76 13.09
N ASP A 37 12.48 1.73 13.39
CA ASP A 37 12.88 3.14 13.47
C ASP A 37 13.89 3.39 14.60
N LEU A 38 13.74 2.73 15.75
CA LEU A 38 14.70 2.78 16.85
C LEU A 38 16.05 2.20 16.43
N LEU A 39 16.05 1.10 15.71
CA LEU A 39 17.26 0.47 15.21
C LEU A 39 17.98 1.36 14.19
N LEU A 40 17.24 1.97 13.25
CA LEU A 40 17.79 2.91 12.28
C LEU A 40 18.43 4.11 12.98
N ARG A 41 17.75 4.70 13.97
CA ARG A 41 18.29 5.81 14.77
C ARG A 41 19.57 5.43 15.50
N LYS A 42 19.61 4.24 16.11
CA LYS A 42 20.80 3.77 16.84
C LYS A 42 22.05 3.78 15.95
N TYR A 43 21.94 3.38 14.68
CA TYR A 43 23.08 3.28 13.78
C TYR A 43 23.33 4.56 12.94
N SER A 44 22.40 5.51 12.93
CA SER A 44 22.53 6.74 12.11
C SER A 44 23.70 7.63 12.51
N ILE A 45 24.24 7.49 13.71
CA ILE A 45 25.31 8.36 14.23
C ILE A 45 26.71 7.83 13.87
N GLY A 46 26.87 6.61 13.39
CA GLY A 46 28.24 6.09 13.16
C GLY A 46 28.36 5.00 12.11
N ASP A 47 27.26 4.51 11.56
CA ASP A 47 27.30 3.39 10.61
C ASP A 47 26.18 3.53 9.55
N MET A 48 26.39 4.48 8.64
CA MET A 48 25.41 4.75 7.56
C MET A 48 25.25 3.56 6.61
N ALA A 49 26.28 2.76 6.38
CA ALA A 49 26.18 1.56 5.53
C ALA A 49 25.17 0.57 6.12
N ARG A 50 25.22 0.37 7.44
CA ARG A 50 24.26 -0.47 8.16
C ARG A 50 22.83 0.11 8.10
N VAL A 51 22.69 1.42 8.23
CA VAL A 51 21.36 2.09 8.11
C VAL A 51 20.74 1.81 6.75
N VAL A 52 21.49 1.99 5.66
CA VAL A 52 21.00 1.73 4.31
C VAL A 52 20.59 0.26 4.15
N THR A 53 21.44 -0.66 4.62
CA THR A 53 21.13 -2.10 4.56
C THR A 53 19.88 -2.44 5.36
N LEU A 54 19.75 -1.94 6.59
CA LEU A 54 18.59 -2.17 7.43
C LEU A 54 17.31 -1.58 6.81
N GLN A 55 17.39 -0.42 6.19
CA GLN A 55 16.26 0.17 5.48
C GLN A 55 15.78 -0.70 4.32
N ALA A 56 16.72 -1.23 3.53
CA ALA A 56 16.41 -2.11 2.40
C ALA A 56 15.80 -3.43 2.87
N CYS A 57 16.42 -4.07 3.88
CA CYS A 57 15.91 -5.31 4.47
C CYS A 57 14.49 -5.13 5.05
N ALA A 58 14.27 -4.05 5.80
CA ALA A 58 12.96 -3.80 6.39
C ALA A 58 11.89 -3.51 5.32
N ALA A 59 12.24 -2.83 4.24
CA ALA A 59 11.33 -2.64 3.12
C ALA A 59 10.98 -3.98 2.45
N ALA A 60 11.99 -4.80 2.16
CA ALA A 60 11.79 -6.13 1.56
C ALA A 60 10.93 -7.04 2.46
N MET A 61 11.18 -7.05 3.77
CA MET A 61 10.37 -7.81 4.74
C MET A 61 8.91 -7.39 4.76
N LEU A 62 8.63 -6.09 4.68
CA LEU A 62 7.25 -5.60 4.66
C LEU A 62 6.55 -6.02 3.38
N GLU A 63 7.20 -5.90 2.23
CA GLU A 63 6.63 -6.30 0.94
C GLU A 63 6.39 -7.82 0.88
N GLU A 64 7.35 -8.64 1.33
CA GLU A 64 7.20 -10.10 1.38
C GLU A 64 6.02 -10.51 2.25
N TYR A 65 5.93 -9.93 3.46
CA TYR A 65 4.80 -10.19 4.35
C TYR A 65 3.45 -9.83 3.71
N LEU A 66 3.41 -8.72 2.99
CA LEU A 66 2.19 -8.28 2.32
C LEU A 66 1.81 -9.16 1.12
N ASP A 67 2.80 -9.68 0.41
CA ASP A 67 2.58 -10.59 -0.71
C ASP A 67 2.06 -11.95 -0.22
N GLU A 68 2.61 -12.49 0.87
CA GLU A 68 2.09 -13.69 1.53
C GLU A 68 0.65 -13.49 2.02
N TRP A 69 0.40 -12.38 2.73
CA TRP A 69 -0.93 -12.03 3.21
C TRP A 69 -1.93 -11.88 2.06
N GLN A 70 -1.53 -11.21 0.99
CA GLN A 70 -2.38 -11.02 -0.20
C GLN A 70 -2.70 -12.34 -0.89
N THR A 71 -1.74 -13.26 -0.95
CA THR A 71 -1.95 -14.62 -1.48
C THR A 71 -2.99 -15.38 -0.67
N ALA A 72 -2.93 -15.29 0.66
CA ALA A 72 -3.93 -15.89 1.53
C ALA A 72 -5.32 -15.25 1.34
N LEU A 73 -5.37 -13.91 1.27
CA LEU A 73 -6.62 -13.18 1.00
C LEU A 73 -7.22 -13.60 -0.36
N GLU A 74 -6.40 -13.75 -1.39
CA GLU A 74 -6.85 -14.18 -2.72
C GLU A 74 -7.51 -15.55 -2.66
N ALA A 75 -6.90 -16.49 -1.95
CA ALA A 75 -7.43 -17.84 -1.78
C ALA A 75 -8.79 -17.84 -1.08
N ASP A 76 -8.97 -16.97 -0.08
CA ASP A 76 -10.23 -16.86 0.66
C ASP A 76 -11.30 -16.15 -0.17
N MET A 77 -10.97 -15.05 -0.82
CA MET A 77 -11.91 -14.32 -1.67
C MET A 77 -12.38 -15.15 -2.86
N LYS A 78 -11.52 -15.99 -3.41
CA LYS A 78 -11.85 -16.90 -4.50
C LYS A 78 -12.94 -17.93 -4.09
N LYS A 79 -12.94 -18.38 -2.83
CA LYS A 79 -14.01 -19.25 -2.29
C LYS A 79 -15.37 -18.53 -2.24
N GLU A 80 -15.33 -17.19 -2.07
CA GLU A 80 -16.52 -16.34 -2.07
C GLU A 80 -16.94 -15.85 -3.47
N GLY A 81 -16.23 -16.27 -4.51
CA GLY A 81 -16.50 -15.86 -5.90
C GLY A 81 -15.92 -14.50 -6.27
N TYR A 82 -14.92 -14.01 -5.53
CA TYR A 82 -14.26 -12.75 -5.83
C TYR A 82 -12.81 -12.97 -6.27
N TYR A 83 -12.37 -12.09 -7.19
CA TYR A 83 -11.00 -11.96 -7.65
C TYR A 83 -10.42 -10.64 -7.15
N ILE A 84 -9.24 -10.68 -6.58
CA ILE A 84 -8.60 -9.47 -6.04
C ILE A 84 -7.85 -8.68 -7.12
N ARG A 85 -7.81 -7.35 -6.94
CA ARG A 85 -6.99 -6.44 -7.74
C ARG A 85 -5.65 -6.20 -7.05
N PRO A 86 -4.61 -5.79 -7.79
CA PRO A 86 -3.36 -5.34 -7.18
C PRO A 86 -3.58 -4.24 -6.15
N ARG A 87 -2.76 -4.27 -5.09
CA ARG A 87 -2.72 -3.19 -4.09
C ARG A 87 -2.46 -1.84 -4.75
N PHE A 88 -3.20 -0.82 -4.36
CA PHE A 88 -3.01 0.54 -4.81
C PHE A 88 -2.95 1.49 -3.62
N SER A 89 -1.83 2.16 -3.41
CA SER A 89 -1.55 2.98 -2.23
C SER A 89 -1.70 4.46 -2.51
N PRO A 90 -2.14 5.28 -1.53
CA PRO A 90 -2.02 6.74 -1.61
C PRO A 90 -0.57 7.16 -1.89
N GLY A 91 -0.39 8.18 -2.71
CA GLY A 91 0.91 8.61 -3.22
C GLY A 91 1.34 7.91 -4.50
N TYR A 92 0.62 6.88 -4.97
CA TYR A 92 0.89 6.23 -6.24
C TYR A 92 0.10 6.87 -7.38
N GLY A 93 0.77 7.17 -8.50
CA GLY A 93 0.14 7.78 -9.66
C GLY A 93 -0.52 9.12 -9.32
N ASP A 94 -1.83 9.20 -9.55
CA ASP A 94 -2.68 10.35 -9.23
C ASP A 94 -3.58 10.14 -8.00
N PHE A 95 -3.29 9.11 -7.18
CA PHE A 95 -3.98 8.88 -5.91
C PHE A 95 -3.31 9.72 -4.82
N ASP A 96 -3.93 10.83 -4.45
CA ASP A 96 -3.35 11.80 -3.52
C ASP A 96 -3.02 11.17 -2.16
N ILE A 97 -1.81 11.45 -1.67
CA ILE A 97 -1.32 10.97 -0.38
C ILE A 97 -2.15 11.49 0.81
N ALA A 98 -2.84 12.59 0.66
CA ALA A 98 -3.72 13.14 1.68
C ALA A 98 -4.85 12.19 2.10
N HIS A 99 -5.24 11.25 1.22
CA HIS A 99 -6.25 10.24 1.54
C HIS A 99 -5.79 9.22 2.60
N GLN A 100 -4.49 9.18 2.93
CA GLN A 100 -3.98 8.29 3.99
C GLN A 100 -4.66 8.57 5.34
N ASP A 101 -4.90 9.83 5.70
CA ASP A 101 -5.52 10.18 6.99
C ASP A 101 -6.89 9.50 7.15
N MET A 102 -7.73 9.59 6.13
CA MET A 102 -9.05 8.97 6.17
C MET A 102 -8.98 7.43 6.22
N ILE A 103 -8.06 6.82 5.46
CA ILE A 103 -7.86 5.36 5.48
C ILE A 103 -7.45 4.90 6.89
N LEU A 104 -6.52 5.61 7.54
CA LEU A 104 -6.08 5.28 8.89
C LEU A 104 -7.22 5.42 9.91
N ARG A 105 -8.04 6.45 9.78
CA ARG A 105 -9.23 6.65 10.65
C ARG A 105 -10.26 5.54 10.44
N MET A 106 -10.56 5.17 9.20
CA MET A 106 -11.51 4.11 8.90
C MET A 106 -11.07 2.75 9.46
N LEU A 107 -9.76 2.50 9.47
CA LEU A 107 -9.16 1.27 10.00
C LEU A 107 -8.93 1.31 11.52
N ASP A 108 -8.99 2.50 12.14
CA ASP A 108 -8.63 2.75 13.55
C ASP A 108 -7.19 2.27 13.87
N THR A 109 -6.27 2.55 12.94
CA THR A 109 -4.91 2.00 12.98
C THR A 109 -4.09 2.46 14.17
N ALA A 110 -4.35 3.68 14.67
CA ALA A 110 -3.65 4.22 15.85
C ALA A 110 -3.84 3.31 17.07
N LYS A 111 -5.07 2.85 17.31
CA LYS A 111 -5.39 1.94 18.42
C LYS A 111 -4.98 0.51 18.15
N LYS A 112 -5.22 0.03 16.93
CA LYS A 112 -5.04 -1.39 16.60
C LYS A 112 -3.58 -1.81 16.43
N ILE A 113 -2.78 -0.96 15.76
CA ILE A 113 -1.41 -1.30 15.38
C ILE A 113 -0.39 -0.18 15.62
N GLY A 114 -0.80 0.93 16.26
CA GLY A 114 0.08 2.06 16.53
C GLY A 114 0.54 2.82 15.28
N LEU A 115 -0.19 2.71 14.18
CA LEU A 115 0.13 3.38 12.91
C LEU A 115 -0.60 4.71 12.83
N THR A 116 0.15 5.80 12.64
CA THR A 116 -0.33 7.18 12.59
C THR A 116 0.32 7.95 11.44
N LEU A 117 -0.03 9.24 11.29
CA LEU A 117 0.60 10.16 10.35
C LEU A 117 1.40 11.26 11.07
N THR A 118 2.47 11.70 10.42
CA THR A 118 3.12 12.97 10.71
C THR A 118 2.39 14.12 10.02
N GLY A 119 2.74 15.38 10.36
CA GLY A 119 2.14 16.58 9.74
C GLY A 119 2.36 16.68 8.21
N GLY A 120 3.27 15.90 7.62
CA GLY A 120 3.52 15.84 6.19
C GLY A 120 2.89 14.62 5.49
N ASN A 121 1.84 14.04 6.05
CA ASN A 121 1.19 12.83 5.54
C ASN A 121 2.11 11.59 5.43
N MET A 122 3.21 11.57 6.18
CA MET A 122 4.11 10.41 6.23
C MET A 122 3.66 9.45 7.31
N LEU A 123 3.66 8.15 6.99
CA LEU A 123 3.32 7.09 7.93
C LEU A 123 4.37 6.98 9.05
N THR A 124 3.91 6.79 10.27
CA THR A 124 4.72 6.53 11.46
C THR A 124 4.14 5.33 12.21
N PRO A 125 4.92 4.27 12.45
CA PRO A 125 6.32 4.00 12.12
C PRO A 125 6.65 4.05 10.61
N SER A 126 7.93 4.33 10.26
CA SER A 126 8.35 4.61 8.88
C SER A 126 8.20 3.43 7.91
N LYS A 127 8.32 2.21 8.44
CA LYS A 127 8.12 0.98 7.66
C LYS A 127 6.68 0.50 7.81
N SER A 128 5.82 1.21 7.09
CA SER A 128 4.37 1.01 7.09
C SER A 128 3.81 1.26 5.70
N VAL A 129 2.63 0.70 5.45
CA VAL A 129 1.91 0.86 4.19
C VAL A 129 0.42 0.95 4.44
N THR A 130 -0.27 1.70 3.60
CA THR A 130 -1.72 1.67 3.44
C THR A 130 -2.05 1.38 1.99
N ALA A 131 -3.11 0.64 1.74
CA ALA A 131 -3.53 0.33 0.37
C ALA A 131 -5.04 0.09 0.26
N VAL A 132 -5.53 0.19 -0.97
CA VAL A 132 -6.86 -0.22 -1.40
C VAL A 132 -6.71 -1.43 -2.31
N ILE A 133 -7.52 -2.47 -2.10
CA ILE A 133 -7.56 -3.69 -2.92
C ILE A 133 -9.00 -3.87 -3.40
N GLY A 134 -9.21 -3.85 -4.71
CA GLY A 134 -10.52 -4.09 -5.30
C GLY A 134 -10.89 -5.59 -5.31
N LEU A 135 -12.19 -5.87 -5.14
CA LEU A 135 -12.77 -7.21 -5.26
C LEU A 135 -13.75 -7.22 -6.43
N SER A 136 -13.47 -8.02 -7.45
CA SER A 136 -14.27 -8.17 -8.68
C SER A 136 -14.91 -9.56 -8.73
N GLU A 137 -16.13 -9.67 -9.24
CA GLU A 137 -16.77 -10.96 -9.50
C GLU A 137 -16.30 -11.59 -10.82
N THR A 138 -15.57 -10.84 -11.65
CA THR A 138 -15.02 -11.33 -12.91
C THR A 138 -13.51 -11.42 -12.83
N GLU A 139 -12.97 -12.55 -13.28
CA GLU A 139 -11.55 -12.70 -13.51
C GLU A 139 -11.15 -11.83 -14.70
N THR A 140 -10.77 -10.61 -14.43
CA THR A 140 -10.09 -9.79 -15.43
C THR A 140 -8.61 -9.86 -15.13
N SER A 141 -7.87 -10.43 -16.04
CA SER A 141 -6.41 -10.39 -16.01
C SER A 141 -5.95 -8.93 -16.00
N CYS A 142 -5.76 -8.40 -14.81
CA CYS A 142 -5.12 -7.11 -14.66
C CYS A 142 -3.63 -7.33 -14.93
N HIS A 143 -3.21 -7.16 -16.18
CA HIS A 143 -1.83 -7.23 -16.61
C HIS A 143 -0.98 -6.04 -16.12
N ILE A 144 -1.43 -5.32 -15.10
CA ILE A 144 -0.65 -4.26 -14.48
C ILE A 144 0.32 -4.90 -13.48
N LYS A 145 1.26 -5.65 -13.99
CA LYS A 145 2.48 -5.99 -13.29
C LYS A 145 3.41 -4.76 -13.35
N GLY A 146 3.24 -3.85 -12.39
CA GLY A 146 4.21 -2.79 -12.13
C GLY A 146 4.53 -1.87 -13.32
N CYS A 147 5.80 -1.80 -13.71
CA CYS A 147 6.32 -0.87 -14.71
C CYS A 147 5.88 -1.11 -16.14
N GLU A 148 5.36 -2.28 -16.48
CA GLU A 148 5.00 -2.66 -17.86
C GLU A 148 3.83 -1.84 -18.40
N VAL A 149 2.97 -1.32 -17.53
CA VAL A 149 1.79 -0.54 -17.90
C VAL A 149 1.89 0.92 -17.48
N CYS A 150 2.98 1.28 -16.80
CA CYS A 150 3.24 2.66 -16.41
C CYS A 150 3.60 3.48 -17.66
N GLN A 151 2.81 4.51 -17.95
CA GLN A 151 3.05 5.43 -19.08
C GLN A 151 4.28 6.33 -18.88
N LYS A 152 4.87 6.34 -17.67
CA LYS A 152 6.04 7.14 -17.36
C LYS A 152 7.30 6.46 -17.89
N LYS A 153 7.71 6.82 -19.11
CA LYS A 153 8.88 6.23 -19.80
C LYS A 153 10.21 6.56 -19.10
N ASP A 154 10.31 7.73 -18.45
CA ASP A 154 11.54 8.26 -17.83
C ASP A 154 11.59 8.02 -16.32
N CYS A 155 11.08 6.88 -15.83
CA CYS A 155 11.11 6.57 -14.40
C CYS A 155 12.45 5.93 -14.04
N ALA A 156 13.21 6.56 -13.13
CA ALA A 156 14.49 6.04 -12.61
C ALA A 156 14.35 4.66 -11.90
N TYR A 157 13.13 4.26 -11.54
CA TYR A 157 12.83 3.00 -10.84
C TYR A 157 12.11 1.98 -11.73
N ARG A 158 12.07 2.22 -13.04
CA ARG A 158 11.42 1.29 -13.97
C ARG A 158 12.18 -0.03 -13.98
N ARG A 159 11.51 -1.10 -13.61
CA ARG A 159 12.06 -2.46 -13.76
C ARG A 159 11.98 -2.85 -15.23
N SER A 160 13.13 -3.18 -15.81
CA SER A 160 13.26 -3.77 -17.16
C SER A 160 12.72 -5.20 -17.17
#